data_97c8a0b738d226aebfeb95f91e03cfc1
#
_entry.id   97c8a0b738d226aebfeb95f91e03cfc1
#
_cell.length_a   1.000
_cell.length_b   1.000
_cell.length_c   1.000
_cell.angle_alpha   90.00
_cell.angle_beta   90.00
_cell.angle_gamma   90.00
#
_symmetry.space_group_name_H-M   'P 1'
#
loop_
_entity.id
_entity.type
_entity.pdbx_description
1 polymer ?
#
loop_
_entity_poly.entity_id
_entity_poly.type
_entity_poly.pdbx_seq_one_letter_code
_entity_poly.pdbx_strand_id
1 'polypeptide(L)'
;MPHCPMKFRYVRGKLTLPAPRILDVGCGNGSPTLTKRWFPGCHYAGADIQRYNLSDADDAAMDEFFELGEDGSGYNAIPGASYDFVILNHVVEHMREPMTILAKLCAKLKPGGYFWIAFPSERSLRLPHSVDETLNFYDDPTHVYLPEIDEIVGVLRANGVNVLHAGRSREGFWTSIADLVKLGKRVVKKLFTGKFSGRGMWYVLGFEDHVLGQKQAIRNRE
;
A
#
# COMPACT_ATOMS: atom_id res chain seq x y z
N MET A 1 -0.47 -14.44 -18.03
CA MET A 1 0.32 -14.15 -16.80
C MET A 1 -0.65 -13.59 -15.76
N PRO A 2 -0.51 -13.92 -14.47
CA PRO A 2 -1.36 -13.33 -13.45
C PRO A 2 -1.20 -11.81 -13.45
N HIS A 3 -2.28 -11.11 -13.17
CA HIS A 3 -2.30 -9.64 -13.10
C HIS A 3 -1.36 -9.17 -11.98
N CYS A 4 -0.40 -8.28 -12.30
CA CYS A 4 0.57 -7.77 -11.33
C CYS A 4 -0.11 -6.77 -10.39
N PRO A 5 -0.10 -7.00 -9.06
CA PRO A 5 -0.62 -6.04 -8.10
C PRO A 5 0.00 -4.66 -8.26
N MET A 6 -0.79 -3.60 -7.99
CA MET A 6 -0.34 -2.22 -8.16
C MET A 6 0.94 -1.94 -7.38
N LYS A 7 1.02 -2.38 -6.13
CA LYS A 7 2.19 -2.23 -5.26
C LYS A 7 3.50 -2.81 -5.81
N PHE A 8 3.43 -3.75 -6.77
CA PHE A 8 4.63 -4.35 -7.38
C PHE A 8 4.89 -3.85 -8.79
N ARG A 9 3.87 -3.33 -9.49
CA ARG A 9 3.94 -2.94 -10.90
C ARG A 9 5.07 -1.96 -11.20
N TYR A 10 5.26 -0.97 -10.32
CA TYR A 10 6.26 0.08 -10.51
C TYR A 10 7.67 -0.30 -10.03
N VAL A 11 7.79 -1.34 -9.20
CA VAL A 11 9.04 -1.73 -8.52
C VAL A 11 9.64 -3.00 -9.10
N ARG A 12 8.82 -3.93 -9.62
CA ARG A 12 9.25 -5.25 -10.09
C ARG A 12 10.42 -5.23 -11.08
N GLY A 13 10.45 -4.26 -12.00
CA GLY A 13 11.55 -4.12 -12.98
C GLY A 13 12.77 -3.35 -12.46
N LYS A 14 12.69 -2.77 -11.26
CA LYS A 14 13.74 -1.96 -10.63
C LYS A 14 14.42 -2.69 -9.48
N LEU A 15 13.66 -3.49 -8.74
CA LEU A 15 14.15 -4.32 -7.63
C LEU A 15 14.66 -5.65 -8.19
N THR A 16 15.87 -5.63 -8.75
CA THR A 16 16.47 -6.77 -9.45
C THR A 16 17.36 -7.64 -8.57
N LEU A 17 17.38 -7.39 -7.27
CA LEU A 17 18.13 -8.19 -6.29
C LEU A 17 17.57 -9.62 -6.22
N PRO A 18 18.42 -10.66 -6.14
CA PRO A 18 17.95 -12.04 -6.05
C PRO A 18 17.24 -12.35 -4.73
N ALA A 19 17.61 -11.66 -3.64
CA ALA A 19 17.05 -11.82 -2.31
C ALA A 19 16.80 -10.46 -1.64
N PRO A 20 15.82 -9.65 -2.13
CA PRO A 20 15.53 -8.36 -1.53
C PRO A 20 14.91 -8.54 -0.13
N ARG A 21 15.24 -7.65 0.80
CA ARG A 21 14.55 -7.55 2.08
C ARG A 21 13.35 -6.61 1.95
N ILE A 22 12.17 -7.12 2.22
CA ILE A 22 10.89 -6.39 2.07
C ILE A 22 10.24 -6.26 3.44
N LEU A 23 9.89 -5.02 3.82
CA LEU A 23 9.07 -4.72 4.99
C LEU A 23 7.66 -4.35 4.50
N ASP A 24 6.65 -5.08 4.97
CA ASP A 24 5.24 -4.81 4.66
C ASP A 24 4.52 -4.43 5.95
N VAL A 25 4.17 -3.16 6.09
CA VAL A 25 3.44 -2.62 7.23
C VAL A 25 1.96 -2.69 6.93
N GLY A 26 1.16 -3.29 7.84
CA GLY A 26 -0.21 -3.70 7.56
C GLY A 26 -0.24 -4.96 6.69
N CYS A 27 0.51 -6.00 7.11
CA CYS A 27 0.82 -7.18 6.30
C CYS A 27 -0.30 -8.23 6.21
N GLY A 28 -1.53 -7.91 6.63
CA GLY A 28 -2.68 -8.82 6.57
C GLY A 28 -3.15 -9.19 5.16
N ASN A 29 -4.28 -9.89 5.10
CA ASN A 29 -5.04 -10.17 3.86
C ASN A 29 -4.24 -10.88 2.76
N GLY A 30 -3.40 -11.87 3.11
CA GLY A 30 -2.65 -12.67 2.14
C GLY A 30 -1.44 -11.93 1.53
N SER A 31 -1.00 -10.81 2.13
CA SER A 31 0.13 -10.03 1.63
C SER A 31 1.46 -10.80 1.64
N PRO A 32 1.77 -11.64 2.66
CA PRO A 32 3.00 -12.43 2.69
C PRO A 32 3.12 -13.41 1.52
N THR A 33 2.12 -14.26 1.33
CA THR A 33 2.09 -15.25 0.24
C THR A 33 2.09 -14.58 -1.13
N LEU A 34 1.37 -13.47 -1.27
CA LEU A 34 1.35 -12.69 -2.50
C LEU A 34 2.73 -12.09 -2.80
N THR A 35 3.41 -11.55 -1.80
CA THR A 35 4.74 -10.95 -1.97
C THR A 35 5.79 -12.01 -2.33
N LYS A 36 5.81 -13.16 -1.65
CA LYS A 36 6.69 -14.29 -1.99
C LYS A 36 6.44 -14.82 -3.40
N ARG A 37 5.21 -14.81 -3.91
CA ARG A 37 4.90 -15.19 -5.30
C ARG A 37 5.59 -14.28 -6.32
N TRP A 38 5.66 -12.96 -6.04
CA TRP A 38 6.24 -11.98 -6.96
C TRP A 38 7.75 -11.79 -6.77
N PHE A 39 8.25 -12.06 -5.57
CA PHE A 39 9.65 -12.00 -5.18
C PHE A 39 10.04 -13.30 -4.42
N PRO A 40 10.16 -14.44 -5.12
CA PRO A 40 10.30 -15.75 -4.47
C PRO A 40 11.50 -15.87 -3.53
N GLY A 41 12.59 -15.14 -3.83
CA GLY A 41 13.80 -15.15 -3.00
C GLY A 41 13.81 -14.08 -1.91
N CYS A 42 12.77 -13.28 -1.73
CA CYS A 42 12.81 -12.18 -0.76
C CYS A 42 12.83 -12.69 0.68
N HIS A 43 13.49 -11.92 1.54
CA HIS A 43 13.28 -11.99 2.99
C HIS A 43 12.09 -11.05 3.31
N TYR A 44 10.99 -11.61 3.76
CA TYR A 44 9.75 -10.89 4.05
C TYR A 44 9.58 -10.66 5.54
N ALA A 45 9.55 -9.39 5.93
CA ALA A 45 9.21 -8.94 7.28
C ALA A 45 7.80 -8.33 7.25
N GLY A 46 6.87 -8.92 7.99
CA GLY A 46 5.57 -8.33 8.27
C GLY A 46 5.63 -7.43 9.48
N ALA A 47 4.83 -6.37 9.50
CA ALA A 47 4.64 -5.52 10.67
C ALA A 47 3.18 -5.11 10.77
N ASP A 48 2.54 -5.32 11.92
CA ASP A 48 1.14 -4.98 12.14
C ASP A 48 0.87 -4.82 13.65
N ILE A 49 -0.25 -4.19 14.02
CA ILE A 49 -0.72 -4.13 15.43
C ILE A 49 -1.15 -5.49 15.96
N GLN A 50 -1.51 -6.40 15.07
CA GLN A 50 -1.86 -7.78 15.35
C GLN A 50 -1.69 -8.65 14.11
N ARG A 51 -1.72 -9.98 14.27
CA ARG A 51 -1.74 -10.92 13.13
C ARG A 51 -3.13 -10.95 12.49
N TYR A 52 -3.47 -9.89 11.75
CA TYR A 52 -4.79 -9.69 11.19
C TYR A 52 -5.00 -10.48 9.90
N ASN A 53 -6.05 -11.32 9.87
CA ASN A 53 -6.51 -12.04 8.67
C ASN A 53 -5.37 -12.73 7.89
N LEU A 54 -4.49 -13.41 8.62
CA LEU A 54 -3.41 -14.23 8.09
C LEU A 54 -3.84 -15.70 8.07
N SER A 55 -3.51 -16.39 7.00
CA SER A 55 -3.63 -17.85 6.91
C SER A 55 -2.34 -18.53 7.39
N ASP A 56 -2.39 -19.84 7.66
CA ASP A 56 -1.18 -20.63 7.99
C ASP A 56 -0.11 -20.51 6.90
N ALA A 57 -0.53 -20.38 5.63
CA ALA A 57 0.38 -20.17 4.51
C ALA A 57 1.04 -18.78 4.54
N ASP A 58 0.33 -17.75 5.01
CA ASP A 58 0.91 -16.42 5.18
C ASP A 58 1.90 -16.41 6.34
N ASP A 59 1.56 -17.04 7.45
CA ASP A 59 2.48 -17.20 8.59
C ASP A 59 3.77 -17.94 8.17
N ALA A 60 3.63 -19.03 7.42
CA ALA A 60 4.77 -19.78 6.89
C ALA A 60 5.60 -19.01 5.84
N ALA A 61 5.01 -18.02 5.18
CA ALA A 61 5.70 -17.18 4.20
C ALA A 61 6.46 -16.01 4.83
N MET A 62 6.18 -15.65 6.08
CA MET A 62 6.90 -14.59 6.80
C MET A 62 8.20 -15.11 7.39
N ASP A 63 9.29 -14.36 7.17
CA ASP A 63 10.58 -14.65 7.80
C ASP A 63 10.71 -13.93 9.16
N GLU A 64 10.06 -12.77 9.30
CA GLU A 64 10.02 -11.97 10.55
C GLU A 64 8.62 -11.35 10.72
N PHE A 65 8.21 -11.11 11.96
CA PHE A 65 7.01 -10.33 12.28
C PHE A 65 7.31 -9.36 13.43
N PHE A 66 6.97 -8.08 13.21
CA PHE A 66 7.08 -7.02 14.21
C PHE A 66 5.69 -6.62 14.67
N GLU A 67 5.41 -6.82 15.96
CA GLU A 67 4.19 -6.31 16.56
C GLU A 67 4.32 -4.83 16.84
N LEU A 68 3.35 -4.05 16.37
CA LEU A 68 3.30 -2.59 16.49
C LEU A 68 2.23 -2.19 17.51
N GLY A 69 2.46 -1.11 18.24
CA GLY A 69 1.42 -0.51 19.06
C GLY A 69 0.61 0.55 18.31
N GLU A 70 -0.67 0.70 18.64
CA GLU A 70 -1.52 1.79 18.12
C GLU A 70 -0.97 3.18 18.48
N ASP A 71 -0.20 3.27 19.57
CA ASP A 71 0.51 4.46 20.04
C ASP A 71 1.79 4.80 19.25
N GLY A 72 2.09 4.03 18.20
CA GLY A 72 3.32 4.17 17.41
C GLY A 72 4.55 3.55 18.08
N SER A 73 4.37 2.69 19.10
CA SER A 73 5.42 1.84 19.65
C SER A 73 5.76 0.69 18.69
N GLY A 74 6.85 -0.03 18.94
CA GLY A 74 7.27 -1.18 18.11
C GLY A 74 8.08 -0.80 16.87
N TYR A 75 7.85 0.35 16.24
CA TYR A 75 8.60 0.77 15.05
C TYR A 75 10.12 0.89 15.29
N ASN A 76 10.55 1.11 16.52
CA ASN A 76 11.97 1.19 16.87
C ASN A 76 12.66 -0.19 16.85
N ALA A 77 11.90 -1.28 17.05
CA ALA A 77 12.41 -2.64 16.94
C ALA A 77 12.76 -3.05 15.50
N ILE A 78 12.13 -2.40 14.51
CA ILE A 78 12.42 -2.64 13.10
C ILE A 78 13.82 -2.09 12.78
N PRO A 79 14.74 -2.90 12.22
CA PRO A 79 16.10 -2.47 11.91
C PRO A 79 16.17 -1.29 10.95
N GLY A 80 17.02 -0.30 11.24
CA GLY A 80 17.28 0.85 10.35
C GLY A 80 18.13 0.45 9.15
N ALA A 81 17.94 1.13 8.00
CA ALA A 81 18.70 0.96 6.76
C ALA A 81 18.82 -0.52 6.33
N SER A 82 17.76 -1.33 6.50
CA SER A 82 17.81 -2.78 6.33
C SER A 82 16.93 -3.31 5.20
N TYR A 83 16.03 -2.50 4.65
CA TYR A 83 15.06 -2.96 3.67
C TYR A 83 15.28 -2.34 2.30
N ASP A 84 15.17 -3.18 1.28
CA ASP A 84 15.26 -2.79 -0.14
C ASP A 84 13.91 -2.28 -0.64
N PHE A 85 12.81 -2.70 0.02
CA PHE A 85 11.46 -2.25 -0.30
C PHE A 85 10.61 -2.18 0.98
N VAL A 86 9.95 -1.05 1.20
CA VAL A 86 8.98 -0.84 2.27
C VAL A 86 7.61 -0.60 1.65
N ILE A 87 6.59 -1.26 2.16
CA ILE A 87 5.21 -1.23 1.66
C ILE A 87 4.29 -0.74 2.77
N LEU A 88 3.45 0.25 2.46
CA LEU A 88 2.24 0.62 3.18
C LEU A 88 1.08 0.61 2.18
N ASN A 89 0.19 -0.36 2.29
CA ASN A 89 -0.91 -0.48 1.35
C ASN A 89 -2.24 -0.43 2.10
N HIS A 90 -2.93 0.70 2.08
CA HIS A 90 -4.13 0.97 2.86
C HIS A 90 -3.91 0.79 4.37
N VAL A 91 -2.98 1.56 4.92
CA VAL A 91 -2.62 1.54 6.34
C VAL A 91 -2.52 2.95 6.90
N VAL A 92 -2.03 3.90 6.11
CA VAL A 92 -1.77 5.27 6.56
C VAL A 92 -3.05 5.98 7.03
N GLU A 93 -4.19 5.66 6.45
CA GLU A 93 -5.51 6.17 6.80
C GLU A 93 -6.04 5.71 8.18
N HIS A 94 -5.44 4.64 8.74
CA HIS A 94 -5.77 4.13 10.08
C HIS A 94 -4.86 4.69 11.17
N MET A 95 -3.79 5.42 10.80
CA MET A 95 -2.80 5.93 11.75
C MET A 95 -3.25 7.28 12.33
N ARG A 96 -3.03 7.51 13.64
CA ARG A 96 -3.29 8.80 14.28
C ARG A 96 -2.21 9.84 13.96
N GLU A 97 -0.96 9.40 13.84
CA GLU A 97 0.20 10.26 13.54
C GLU A 97 0.98 9.76 12.32
N PRO A 98 0.34 9.71 11.14
CA PRO A 98 0.91 9.05 9.97
C PRO A 98 2.24 9.67 9.52
N MET A 99 2.38 10.98 9.57
CA MET A 99 3.59 11.67 9.11
C MET A 99 4.81 11.33 9.98
N THR A 100 4.62 11.22 11.30
CA THR A 100 5.67 10.78 12.23
C THR A 100 6.11 9.34 11.94
N ILE A 101 5.16 8.46 11.66
CA ILE A 101 5.44 7.05 11.36
C ILE A 101 6.11 6.91 9.98
N LEU A 102 5.66 7.63 8.97
CA LEU A 102 6.30 7.65 7.66
C LEU A 102 7.76 8.11 7.74
N ALA A 103 8.06 9.13 8.53
CA ALA A 103 9.44 9.57 8.77
C ALA A 103 10.30 8.45 9.39
N LYS A 104 9.78 7.74 10.41
CA LYS A 104 10.45 6.56 11.00
C LYS A 104 10.70 5.46 9.96
N LEU A 105 9.72 5.19 9.10
CA LEU A 105 9.83 4.16 8.06
C LEU A 105 10.82 4.53 6.95
N CYS A 106 10.96 5.81 6.61
CA CYS A 106 12.01 6.26 5.70
C CYS A 106 13.43 5.91 6.19
N ALA A 107 13.64 5.84 7.52
CA ALA A 107 14.92 5.44 8.10
C ALA A 107 15.17 3.91 8.03
N LYS A 108 14.14 3.11 7.72
CA LYS A 108 14.27 1.64 7.57
C LYS A 108 14.78 1.26 6.18
N LEU A 109 14.64 2.14 5.20
CA LEU A 109 15.14 1.92 3.84
C LEU A 109 16.66 1.96 3.77
N LYS A 110 17.23 1.01 3.04
CA LYS A 110 18.59 1.11 2.55
C LYS A 110 18.74 2.27 1.58
N PRO A 111 19.94 2.83 1.42
CA PRO A 111 20.22 3.71 0.28
C PRO A 111 19.86 3.01 -1.05
N GLY A 112 19.09 3.68 -1.90
CA GLY A 112 18.56 3.11 -3.14
C GLY A 112 17.28 2.27 -2.99
N GLY A 113 16.85 1.95 -1.77
CA GLY A 113 15.61 1.21 -1.49
C GLY A 113 14.34 1.98 -1.86
N TYR A 114 13.26 1.25 -2.11
CA TYR A 114 11.98 1.80 -2.58
C TYR A 114 10.95 1.87 -1.46
N PHE A 115 10.07 2.88 -1.52
CA PHE A 115 8.94 3.04 -0.62
C PHE A 115 7.65 3.14 -1.43
N TRP A 116 6.73 2.21 -1.21
CA TRP A 116 5.37 2.24 -1.77
C TRP A 116 4.37 2.60 -0.68
N ILE A 117 3.52 3.58 -0.97
CA ILE A 117 2.41 3.99 -0.10
C ILE A 117 1.17 4.13 -0.97
N ALA A 118 0.10 3.41 -0.63
CA ALA A 118 -1.21 3.54 -1.26
C ALA A 118 -2.28 3.79 -0.21
N PHE A 119 -3.25 4.62 -0.54
CA PHE A 119 -4.27 5.12 0.39
C PHE A 119 -5.52 5.60 -0.34
N PRO A 120 -6.68 5.74 0.36
CA PRO A 120 -7.88 6.31 -0.22
C PRO A 120 -7.65 7.74 -0.71
N SER A 121 -8.04 8.03 -1.94
CA SER A 121 -7.97 9.39 -2.50
C SER A 121 -9.05 10.30 -1.91
N GLU A 122 -8.87 11.62 -2.01
CA GLU A 122 -9.93 12.61 -1.67
C GLU A 122 -11.25 12.31 -2.39
N ARG A 123 -11.17 11.72 -3.59
CA ARG A 123 -12.38 11.34 -4.35
C ARG A 123 -13.23 10.29 -3.62
N SER A 124 -12.62 9.45 -2.77
CA SER A 124 -13.33 8.44 -2.00
C SER A 124 -14.44 9.01 -1.12
N LEU A 125 -14.34 10.27 -0.68
CA LEU A 125 -15.38 10.97 0.07
C LEU A 125 -16.70 11.12 -0.72
N ARG A 126 -16.63 11.10 -2.05
CA ARG A 126 -17.78 11.34 -2.95
C ARG A 126 -18.23 10.08 -3.68
N LEU A 127 -17.55 8.96 -3.49
CA LEU A 127 -17.95 7.70 -4.09
C LEU A 127 -19.17 7.12 -3.37
N PRO A 128 -19.98 6.29 -4.06
CA PRO A 128 -21.13 5.66 -3.43
C PRO A 128 -20.69 4.67 -2.35
N HIS A 129 -21.44 4.58 -1.27
CA HIS A 129 -21.28 3.52 -0.28
C HIS A 129 -21.46 2.15 -0.93
N SER A 130 -20.59 1.20 -0.55
CA SER A 130 -20.60 -0.15 -1.08
C SER A 130 -21.01 -1.16 0.00
N VAL A 131 -21.66 -2.26 -0.43
CA VAL A 131 -22.13 -3.31 0.48
C VAL A 131 -21.15 -4.46 0.66
N ASP A 132 -20.09 -4.52 -0.13
CA ASP A 132 -19.21 -5.68 -0.22
C ASP A 132 -17.70 -5.37 -0.28
N GLU A 133 -17.33 -4.11 -0.31
CA GLU A 133 -15.93 -3.65 -0.33
C GLU A 133 -15.88 -2.16 0.06
N THR A 134 -14.84 -1.72 0.74
CA THR A 134 -14.62 -0.30 1.03
C THR A 134 -14.47 0.49 -0.29
N LEU A 135 -15.37 1.41 -0.57
CA LEU A 135 -15.33 2.27 -1.75
C LEU A 135 -15.51 3.75 -1.41
N ASN A 136 -16.40 4.05 -0.46
CA ASN A 136 -16.43 5.38 0.16
C ASN A 136 -15.48 5.36 1.36
N PHE A 137 -14.80 6.47 1.63
CA PHE A 137 -13.88 6.58 2.77
C PHE A 137 -14.55 6.16 4.09
N TYR A 138 -15.82 6.48 4.26
CA TYR A 138 -16.60 6.16 5.46
C TYR A 138 -17.20 4.75 5.47
N ASP A 139 -16.93 3.91 4.48
CA ASP A 139 -17.36 2.49 4.49
C ASP A 139 -16.56 1.69 5.51
N ASP A 140 -15.34 2.15 5.86
CA ASP A 140 -14.53 1.59 6.92
C ASP A 140 -14.49 2.53 8.14
N PRO A 141 -15.10 2.14 9.28
CA PRO A 141 -15.15 2.98 10.47
C PRO A 141 -13.79 3.17 11.17
N THR A 142 -12.76 2.42 10.76
CA THR A 142 -11.41 2.53 11.31
C THR A 142 -10.56 3.58 10.59
N HIS A 143 -11.06 4.18 9.52
CA HIS A 143 -10.43 5.32 8.88
C HIS A 143 -10.53 6.57 9.76
N VAL A 144 -9.40 7.06 10.23
CA VAL A 144 -9.30 8.23 11.13
C VAL A 144 -8.63 9.44 10.48
N TYR A 145 -7.97 9.24 9.34
CA TYR A 145 -7.20 10.24 8.64
C TYR A 145 -7.33 10.07 7.13
N LEU A 146 -7.62 11.14 6.40
CA LEU A 146 -7.59 11.15 4.94
C LEU A 146 -6.25 11.71 4.47
N PRO A 147 -5.34 10.86 3.92
CA PRO A 147 -4.03 11.31 3.50
C PRO A 147 -4.10 12.22 2.26
N GLU A 148 -3.24 13.23 2.22
CA GLU A 148 -3.01 14.05 1.04
C GLU A 148 -1.67 13.71 0.40
N ILE A 149 -1.64 13.66 -0.95
CA ILE A 149 -0.42 13.33 -1.69
C ILE A 149 0.73 14.28 -1.30
N ASP A 150 0.46 15.58 -1.21
CA ASP A 150 1.48 16.59 -0.97
C ASP A 150 2.09 16.49 0.43
N GLU A 151 1.32 16.11 1.45
CA GLU A 151 1.82 15.86 2.80
C GLU A 151 2.77 14.67 2.82
N ILE A 152 2.36 13.55 2.21
CA ILE A 152 3.21 12.34 2.10
C ILE A 152 4.49 12.66 1.33
N VAL A 153 4.39 13.34 0.18
CA VAL A 153 5.53 13.76 -0.63
C VAL A 153 6.47 14.67 0.17
N GLY A 154 5.91 15.59 0.94
CA GLY A 154 6.67 16.49 1.83
C GLY A 154 7.50 15.71 2.85
N VAL A 155 6.89 14.77 3.55
CA VAL A 155 7.59 13.92 4.54
C VAL A 155 8.65 13.05 3.88
N LEU A 156 8.36 12.41 2.75
CA LEU A 156 9.34 11.58 2.04
C LEU A 156 10.57 12.39 1.65
N ARG A 157 10.38 13.56 1.04
CA ARG A 157 11.48 14.46 0.63
C ARG A 157 12.30 14.96 1.81
N ALA A 158 11.66 15.36 2.90
CA ALA A 158 12.32 15.80 4.12
C ALA A 158 13.20 14.71 4.75
N ASN A 159 12.87 13.43 4.49
CA ASN A 159 13.60 12.27 4.99
C ASN A 159 14.51 11.60 3.93
N GLY A 160 14.90 12.34 2.88
CA GLY A 160 15.86 11.89 1.86
C GLY A 160 15.32 10.79 0.94
N VAL A 161 14.01 10.79 0.67
CA VAL A 161 13.38 9.89 -0.31
C VAL A 161 12.92 10.73 -1.51
N ASN A 162 13.48 10.46 -2.68
CA ASN A 162 13.07 11.07 -3.93
C ASN A 162 11.76 10.44 -4.39
N VAL A 163 10.74 11.25 -4.66
CA VAL A 163 9.48 10.76 -5.21
C VAL A 163 9.63 10.51 -6.70
N LEU A 164 9.40 9.26 -7.10
CA LEU A 164 9.47 8.80 -8.49
C LEU A 164 8.12 8.86 -9.19
N HIS A 165 7.05 8.62 -8.43
CA HIS A 165 5.67 8.67 -8.92
C HIS A 165 4.74 9.04 -7.78
N ALA A 166 3.77 9.90 -8.05
CA ALA A 166 2.69 10.22 -7.13
C ALA A 166 1.42 10.51 -7.93
N GLY A 167 0.29 10.01 -7.48
CA GLY A 167 -1.00 10.27 -8.12
C GLY A 167 -1.95 9.09 -8.05
N ARG A 168 -3.02 9.18 -8.84
CA ARG A 168 -4.09 8.19 -8.84
C ARG A 168 -3.65 6.86 -9.44
N SER A 169 -3.97 5.78 -8.74
CA SER A 169 -3.81 4.43 -9.24
C SER A 169 -4.78 4.14 -10.39
N ARG A 170 -4.26 3.61 -11.48
CA ARG A 170 -5.07 3.30 -12.68
C ARG A 170 -4.69 1.94 -13.23
N GLU A 171 -5.71 1.21 -13.67
CA GLU A 171 -5.54 0.00 -14.46
C GLU A 171 -5.11 0.31 -15.90
N GLY A 172 -4.68 -0.72 -16.61
CA GLY A 172 -4.43 -0.61 -18.06
C GLY A 172 -5.71 -0.33 -18.84
N PHE A 173 -5.55 0.25 -20.04
CA PHE A 173 -6.67 0.70 -20.89
C PHE A 173 -7.76 -0.37 -21.10
N TRP A 174 -7.39 -1.59 -21.45
CA TRP A 174 -8.35 -2.68 -21.73
C TRP A 174 -9.08 -3.16 -20.47
N THR A 175 -8.38 -3.20 -19.33
CA THR A 175 -8.99 -3.53 -18.03
C THR A 175 -10.01 -2.46 -17.66
N SER A 176 -9.66 -1.19 -17.86
CA SER A 176 -10.56 -0.06 -17.59
C SER A 176 -11.83 -0.11 -18.43
N ILE A 177 -11.77 -0.49 -19.71
CA ILE A 177 -12.97 -0.67 -20.55
C ILE A 177 -13.87 -1.79 -20.00
N ALA A 178 -13.28 -2.95 -19.69
CA ALA A 178 -14.06 -4.08 -19.14
C ALA A 178 -14.73 -3.68 -17.81
N ASP A 179 -14.06 -2.90 -17.00
CA ASP A 179 -14.60 -2.45 -15.70
C ASP A 179 -15.66 -1.37 -15.85
N LEU A 180 -15.57 -0.49 -16.86
CA LEU A 180 -16.65 0.44 -17.22
C LEU A 180 -17.93 -0.29 -17.60
N VAL A 181 -17.86 -1.39 -18.36
CA VAL A 181 -19.01 -2.24 -18.68
C VAL A 181 -19.60 -2.87 -17.41
N LYS A 182 -18.75 -3.37 -16.51
CA LYS A 182 -19.19 -3.89 -15.20
C LYS A 182 -19.86 -2.82 -14.36
N LEU A 183 -19.30 -1.59 -14.36
CA LEU A 183 -19.86 -0.45 -13.65
C LEU A 183 -21.29 -0.12 -14.15
N GLY A 184 -21.52 -0.08 -15.47
CA GLY A 184 -22.84 0.12 -16.04
C GLY A 184 -23.86 -0.89 -15.52
N LYS A 185 -23.52 -2.19 -15.50
CA LYS A 185 -24.40 -3.25 -14.95
C LYS A 185 -24.69 -3.05 -13.45
N ARG A 186 -23.72 -2.57 -12.66
CA ARG A 186 -23.87 -2.32 -11.21
C ARG A 186 -24.74 -1.11 -10.93
N VAL A 187 -24.62 -0.04 -11.73
CA VAL A 187 -25.50 1.14 -11.65
C VAL A 187 -26.94 0.72 -11.93
N VAL A 188 -27.19 -0.04 -12.99
CA VAL A 188 -28.53 -0.58 -13.28
C VAL A 188 -29.04 -1.42 -12.12
N LYS A 189 -28.23 -2.34 -11.58
CA LYS A 189 -28.63 -3.15 -10.42
C LYS A 189 -28.97 -2.26 -9.21
N LYS A 190 -28.20 -1.19 -8.94
CA LYS A 190 -28.47 -0.26 -7.85
C LYS A 190 -29.84 0.40 -7.98
N LEU A 191 -30.26 0.77 -9.20
CA LEU A 191 -31.57 1.38 -9.44
C LEU A 191 -32.73 0.46 -9.03
N PHE A 192 -32.55 -0.86 -9.20
CA PHE A 192 -33.58 -1.84 -8.83
C PHE A 192 -33.50 -2.32 -7.38
N THR A 193 -32.32 -2.34 -6.79
CA THR A 193 -32.09 -2.95 -5.45
C THR A 193 -31.75 -1.95 -4.36
N GLY A 194 -31.48 -0.70 -4.70
CA GLY A 194 -30.94 0.32 -3.79
C GLY A 194 -29.51 0.07 -3.31
N LYS A 195 -28.90 -1.09 -3.63
CA LYS A 195 -27.58 -1.50 -3.16
C LYS A 195 -26.53 -1.40 -4.25
N PHE A 196 -25.34 -0.86 -3.92
CA PHE A 196 -24.21 -0.77 -4.84
C PHE A 196 -23.10 -1.73 -4.42
N SER A 197 -22.57 -2.51 -5.38
CA SER A 197 -21.38 -3.36 -5.19
C SER A 197 -20.16 -2.64 -5.74
N GLY A 198 -19.20 -2.32 -4.87
CA GLY A 198 -17.94 -1.66 -5.22
C GLY A 198 -16.84 -2.59 -5.68
N ARG A 199 -16.99 -3.91 -5.50
CA ARG A 199 -15.93 -4.92 -5.67
C ARG A 199 -15.14 -4.76 -6.97
N GLY A 200 -13.83 -4.52 -6.83
CA GLY A 200 -12.91 -4.33 -7.96
C GLY A 200 -13.17 -3.05 -8.76
N MET A 201 -13.80 -2.02 -8.19
CA MET A 201 -14.04 -0.74 -8.86
C MET A 201 -13.07 0.37 -8.44
N TRP A 202 -12.14 0.12 -7.55
CA TRP A 202 -11.24 1.11 -6.98
C TRP A 202 -10.54 1.95 -8.04
N TYR A 203 -9.89 1.30 -8.99
CA TYR A 203 -9.08 2.00 -10.00
C TYR A 203 -9.93 2.73 -11.04
N VAL A 204 -11.10 2.19 -11.41
CA VAL A 204 -12.03 2.85 -12.35
C VAL A 204 -12.67 4.08 -11.75
N LEU A 205 -13.10 3.96 -10.49
CA LEU A 205 -13.75 5.05 -9.77
C LEU A 205 -12.75 6.03 -9.14
N GLY A 206 -11.46 5.66 -9.11
CA GLY A 206 -10.38 6.49 -8.58
C GLY A 206 -10.40 6.58 -7.06
N PHE A 207 -10.67 5.45 -6.40
CA PHE A 207 -10.65 5.33 -4.94
C PHE A 207 -9.25 5.50 -4.37
N GLU A 208 -8.23 4.98 -5.05
CA GLU A 208 -6.87 4.88 -4.54
C GLU A 208 -5.93 5.90 -5.19
N ASP A 209 -5.17 6.59 -4.37
CA ASP A 209 -3.96 7.30 -4.74
C ASP A 209 -2.72 6.57 -4.20
N HIS A 210 -1.55 6.82 -4.81
CA HIS A 210 -0.31 6.21 -4.36
C HIS A 210 0.89 7.13 -4.53
N VAL A 211 1.94 6.85 -3.75
CA VAL A 211 3.26 7.46 -3.86
C VAL A 211 4.31 6.36 -3.90
N LEU A 212 5.21 6.43 -4.89
CA LEU A 212 6.43 5.63 -4.96
C LEU A 212 7.63 6.55 -4.78
N GLY A 213 8.45 6.26 -3.78
CA GLY A 213 9.72 6.94 -3.53
C GLY A 213 10.92 6.02 -3.63
N GLN A 214 12.11 6.60 -3.76
CA GLN A 214 13.39 5.91 -3.66
C GLN A 214 14.32 6.66 -2.73
N LYS A 215 14.87 5.97 -1.72
CA LYS A 215 15.86 6.53 -0.80
C LYS A 215 17.10 6.96 -1.55
N GLN A 216 17.56 8.17 -1.29
CA GLN A 216 18.79 8.68 -1.90
C GLN A 216 19.97 7.76 -1.59
N ALA A 217 20.78 7.47 -2.61
CA ALA A 217 22.05 6.80 -2.41
C ALA A 217 22.99 7.74 -1.65
N ILE A 218 23.78 7.20 -0.74
CA ILE A 218 24.84 7.97 -0.09
C ILE A 218 25.84 8.35 -1.18
N ARG A 219 25.88 9.64 -1.54
CA ARG A 219 26.99 10.15 -2.37
C ARG A 219 28.21 10.23 -1.45
N ASN A 220 29.15 9.32 -1.59
CA ASN A 220 30.50 9.53 -1.09
C ASN A 220 31.01 10.80 -1.78
N ARG A 221 31.19 11.88 -1.02
CA ARG A 221 31.97 13.02 -1.52
C ARG A 221 33.42 12.53 -1.51
N GLU A 222 33.95 12.24 -2.69
CA GLU A 222 35.38 12.16 -2.92
C GLU A 222 36.03 13.54 -2.71
#